data_69a1d5ae96adc8436e839238b4bdfcb3
#
_entry.id   69a1d5ae96adc8436e839238b4bdfcb3
#
_cell.length_a   1.000
_cell.length_b   1.000
_cell.length_c   1.000
_cell.angle_alpha   90.00
_cell.angle_beta   90.00
_cell.angle_gamma   90.00
#
_symmetry.space_group_name_H-M   'P 1'
#
loop_
_entity.id
_entity.type
_entity.pdbx_description
1 polymer ?
#
loop_
_entity_poly.entity_id
_entity_poly.type
_entity_poly.pdbx_seq_one_letter_code
_entity_poly.pdbx_strand_id
1 'polypeptide(L)'
;MTEAAFMAGPETIVGDGDPIAASIWFRLHGPSRQIAAEGRRASLPAGPTSTLGARVAAFFAQNRDGPAVLVGALPFDPHGDDALYQPGHLTTADDTAAGAAWPPPLRGHVAEPAADAYAMAVARCLEHLQQAGATAPLRKVVLARSLRIDAASRIDPLALASRLGADVSVTTYVAPLPVAADEAPAWLVGATPELLVSRRGLEVVSHPLAGSARRARDPAKDTRAAQALLASAKDHDEHRHVVEAIVDTLAPLCSRLQAPSTPSLHATATMWHLGTRIVGTLKDPSLSSAALAGLLHPTPAVCGTPREAALAAIRALEPVDRGFYAGAVGWTDAQGDGDWYVSIRCARVQDRTMRLFAGAGIVAGSQPALEVDETAAKFRALLDALDIDDVRAA
;
A
#
# COMPACT_ATOMS: atom_id res chain seq x y z
N MET A 1 38.31 45.05 -35.44
CA MET A 1 38.72 43.68 -35.16
C MET A 1 38.35 43.40 -33.72
N THR A 2 37.26 42.70 -33.52
CA THR A 2 36.83 42.23 -32.20
C THR A 2 36.16 40.89 -32.42
N GLU A 3 36.80 39.84 -31.92
CA GLU A 3 36.37 38.47 -32.02
C GLU A 3 35.13 38.26 -31.16
N ALA A 4 34.11 37.67 -31.78
CA ALA A 4 32.94 37.14 -31.07
C ALA A 4 33.24 35.72 -30.58
N ALA A 5 33.30 35.54 -29.28
CA ALA A 5 33.38 34.23 -28.63
C ALA A 5 32.01 33.51 -28.76
N PHE A 6 32.02 32.38 -29.45
CA PHE A 6 30.91 31.46 -29.58
C PHE A 6 30.83 30.62 -28.26
N MET A 7 29.83 30.88 -27.46
CA MET A 7 29.52 30.05 -26.30
C MET A 7 28.77 28.82 -26.77
N ALA A 8 29.40 27.66 -26.74
CA ALA A 8 28.78 26.36 -26.94
C ALA A 8 27.82 26.06 -25.78
N GLY A 9 26.56 25.87 -26.07
CA GLY A 9 25.58 25.34 -25.12
C GLY A 9 25.88 23.86 -24.80
N PRO A 10 25.38 23.34 -23.66
CA PRO A 10 25.63 21.94 -23.29
C PRO A 10 24.99 21.00 -24.30
N GLU A 11 25.82 20.14 -24.90
CA GLU A 11 25.40 19.02 -25.74
C GLU A 11 24.55 18.06 -24.89
N THR A 12 23.28 17.91 -25.28
CA THR A 12 22.42 16.87 -24.75
C THR A 12 22.90 15.54 -25.32
N ILE A 13 23.61 14.76 -24.52
CA ILE A 13 23.93 13.37 -24.86
C ILE A 13 22.61 12.58 -24.77
N VAL A 14 21.99 12.37 -25.93
CA VAL A 14 20.91 11.39 -26.08
C VAL A 14 21.58 10.00 -26.14
N GLY A 15 21.71 9.35 -24.98
CA GLY A 15 22.04 7.93 -24.94
C GLY A 15 20.83 7.13 -25.41
N ASP A 16 21.05 6.06 -26.18
CA ASP A 16 20.08 5.00 -26.50
C ASP A 16 19.62 4.27 -25.21
N GLY A 17 18.91 4.98 -24.36
CA GLY A 17 18.35 4.50 -23.10
C GLY A 17 16.93 3.99 -23.32
N ASP A 18 16.67 2.81 -22.80
CA ASP A 18 15.37 2.17 -22.69
C ASP A 18 14.29 3.19 -22.25
N PRO A 19 13.23 3.42 -23.04
CA PRO A 19 12.21 4.44 -22.75
C PRO A 19 11.49 4.25 -21.41
N ILE A 20 11.49 3.04 -20.83
CA ILE A 20 10.93 2.75 -19.49
C ILE A 20 11.86 3.28 -18.38
N ALA A 21 13.18 3.35 -18.61
CA ALA A 21 14.14 3.81 -17.62
C ALA A 21 14.21 5.33 -17.51
N ALA A 22 13.78 6.07 -18.54
CA ALA A 22 13.96 7.53 -18.63
C ALA A 22 12.81 8.35 -18.02
N SER A 23 11.62 7.79 -17.79
CA SER A 23 10.47 8.52 -17.26
C SER A 23 10.08 8.08 -15.86
N ILE A 24 10.11 9.02 -14.91
CA ILE A 24 9.46 8.86 -13.60
C ILE A 24 7.97 9.08 -13.83
N TRP A 25 7.15 8.10 -13.49
CA TRP A 25 5.71 8.18 -13.66
C TRP A 25 4.97 7.54 -12.49
N PHE A 26 3.78 8.03 -12.24
CA PHE A 26 2.86 7.56 -11.23
C PHE A 26 1.51 7.29 -11.87
N ARG A 27 0.88 6.20 -11.46
CA ARG A 27 -0.49 5.85 -11.86
C ARG A 27 -1.29 5.46 -10.61
N LEU A 28 -2.50 5.98 -10.53
CA LEU A 28 -3.51 5.55 -9.56
C LEU A 28 -4.84 5.48 -10.32
N HIS A 29 -5.43 4.30 -10.38
CA HIS A 29 -6.67 4.07 -11.09
C HIS A 29 -7.65 3.36 -10.15
N GLY A 30 -8.64 4.08 -9.66
CA GLY A 30 -9.69 3.58 -8.79
C GLY A 30 -11.08 3.88 -9.32
N PRO A 31 -12.13 3.33 -8.69
CA PRO A 31 -13.53 3.52 -9.11
C PRO A 31 -13.97 4.98 -9.12
N SER A 32 -13.41 5.82 -8.27
CA SER A 32 -13.82 7.22 -8.09
C SER A 32 -12.87 8.23 -8.74
N ARG A 33 -11.63 7.88 -9.02
CA ARG A 33 -10.63 8.78 -9.59
C ARG A 33 -9.47 8.05 -10.24
N GLN A 34 -8.95 8.71 -11.29
CA GLN A 34 -7.75 8.30 -11.99
C GLN A 34 -6.75 9.45 -11.95
N ILE A 35 -5.48 9.13 -11.63
CA ILE A 35 -4.35 10.05 -11.71
C ILE A 35 -3.25 9.37 -12.50
N ALA A 36 -2.82 10.04 -13.54
CA ALA A 36 -1.65 9.70 -14.32
C ALA A 36 -0.72 10.90 -14.31
N ALA A 37 0.54 10.69 -13.93
CA ALA A 37 1.51 11.75 -13.77
C ALA A 37 2.87 11.31 -14.31
N GLU A 38 3.59 12.22 -14.97
CA GLU A 38 4.89 11.98 -15.59
C GLU A 38 5.90 13.05 -15.25
N GLY A 39 7.16 12.63 -15.20
CA GLY A 39 8.27 13.46 -14.79
C GLY A 39 8.24 13.81 -13.32
N ARG A 40 9.35 14.30 -12.80
CA ARG A 40 9.48 14.82 -11.45
C ARG A 40 9.98 16.26 -11.54
N ARG A 41 9.12 17.20 -11.13
CA ARG A 41 9.48 18.62 -11.06
C ARG A 41 10.23 18.95 -9.78
N ALA A 42 9.67 18.55 -8.65
CA ALA A 42 10.25 18.76 -7.34
C ALA A 42 9.89 17.61 -6.40
N SER A 43 10.79 17.24 -5.50
CA SER A 43 10.51 16.26 -4.46
C SER A 43 10.10 16.97 -3.17
N LEU A 44 9.12 16.43 -2.47
CA LEU A 44 8.89 16.81 -1.08
C LEU A 44 10.14 16.43 -0.28
N PRO A 45 10.70 17.32 0.56
CA PRO A 45 11.77 16.93 1.47
C PRO A 45 11.35 15.71 2.29
N ALA A 46 12.13 14.63 2.24
CA ALA A 46 11.81 13.37 2.91
C ALA A 46 11.72 13.53 4.43
N GLY A 47 10.94 12.68 5.07
CA GLY A 47 10.79 12.70 6.52
C GLY A 47 9.63 11.84 7.02
N PRO A 48 9.47 11.74 8.37
CA PRO A 48 8.50 10.87 9.00
C PRO A 48 7.05 11.35 8.79
N THR A 49 6.10 10.43 8.89
CA THR A 49 4.67 10.70 8.69
C THR A 49 4.12 11.74 9.69
N SER A 50 4.71 11.85 10.88
CA SER A 50 4.32 12.83 11.91
C SER A 50 4.50 14.29 11.46
N THR A 51 5.38 14.56 10.51
CA THR A 51 5.64 15.90 9.97
C THR A 51 5.01 16.12 8.58
N LEU A 52 4.37 15.11 8.01
CA LEU A 52 3.91 15.11 6.63
C LEU A 52 2.99 16.29 6.30
N GLY A 53 1.98 16.56 7.12
CA GLY A 53 1.05 17.69 6.89
C GLY A 53 1.76 19.04 6.82
N ALA A 54 2.68 19.30 7.77
CA ALA A 54 3.44 20.56 7.80
C ALA A 54 4.39 20.69 6.59
N ARG A 55 5.08 19.60 6.20
CA ARG A 55 5.97 19.57 5.03
C ARG A 55 5.20 19.80 3.74
N VAL A 56 4.03 19.19 3.58
CA VAL A 56 3.16 19.38 2.40
C VAL A 56 2.68 20.83 2.31
N ALA A 57 2.24 21.42 3.42
CA ALA A 57 1.83 22.83 3.45
C ALA A 57 2.98 23.78 3.09
N ALA A 58 4.17 23.57 3.66
CA ALA A 58 5.36 24.35 3.34
C ALA A 58 5.79 24.18 1.88
N PHE A 59 5.68 22.96 1.34
CA PHE A 59 6.02 22.66 -0.05
C PHE A 59 5.14 23.46 -1.02
N PHE A 60 3.82 23.43 -0.89
CA PHE A 60 2.92 24.16 -1.77
C PHE A 60 3.01 25.68 -1.60
N ALA A 61 3.39 26.18 -0.43
CA ALA A 61 3.66 27.60 -0.25
C ALA A 61 4.86 28.10 -1.09
N GLN A 62 5.85 27.22 -1.31
CA GLN A 62 7.10 27.54 -2.03
C GLN A 62 7.06 27.12 -3.51
N ASN A 63 6.34 26.07 -3.86
CA ASN A 63 6.31 25.49 -5.22
C ASN A 63 4.95 25.75 -5.88
N ARG A 64 4.75 26.94 -6.36
CA ARG A 64 3.48 27.38 -6.98
C ARG A 64 3.37 27.07 -8.47
N ASP A 65 4.49 26.80 -9.12
CA ASP A 65 4.53 26.49 -10.54
C ASP A 65 4.30 24.98 -10.76
N GLY A 66 3.65 24.62 -11.88
CA GLY A 66 3.34 23.25 -12.26
C GLY A 66 2.07 22.69 -11.62
N PRO A 67 1.81 21.39 -11.74
CA PRO A 67 0.63 20.76 -11.18
C PRO A 67 0.58 20.93 -9.64
N ALA A 68 -0.53 21.47 -9.14
CA ALA A 68 -0.74 21.72 -7.72
C ALA A 68 -1.08 20.42 -6.98
N VAL A 69 -0.30 19.36 -7.21
CA VAL A 69 -0.49 18.01 -6.63
C VAL A 69 0.85 17.38 -6.26
N LEU A 70 0.87 16.64 -5.16
CA LEU A 70 1.91 15.70 -4.78
C LEU A 70 1.37 14.29 -4.92
N VAL A 71 2.16 13.40 -5.49
CA VAL A 71 1.87 11.97 -5.65
C VAL A 71 3.00 11.13 -5.07
N GLY A 72 2.74 9.88 -4.70
CA GLY A 72 3.77 8.95 -4.26
C GLY A 72 3.32 7.99 -3.17
N ALA A 73 4.26 7.58 -2.31
CA ALA A 73 4.03 6.57 -1.28
C ALA A 73 4.65 6.94 0.07
N LEU A 74 4.02 6.43 1.13
CA LEU A 74 4.50 6.45 2.50
C LEU A 74 5.04 5.05 2.84
N PRO A 75 6.19 4.93 3.53
CA PRO A 75 6.69 3.64 3.98
C PRO A 75 5.82 3.05 5.09
N PHE A 76 5.97 1.75 5.37
CA PHE A 76 5.31 1.09 6.50
C PHE A 76 5.74 1.69 7.85
N ASP A 77 7.05 1.89 8.02
CA ASP A 77 7.58 2.51 9.23
C ASP A 77 7.25 4.02 9.24
N PRO A 78 6.42 4.50 10.18
CA PRO A 78 6.05 5.91 10.24
C PRO A 78 7.22 6.85 10.54
N HIS A 79 8.38 6.33 10.98
CA HIS A 79 9.61 7.07 11.21
C HIS A 79 10.52 7.11 9.97
N GLY A 80 10.21 6.31 8.95
CA GLY A 80 10.95 6.27 7.70
C GLY A 80 10.66 7.45 6.78
N ASP A 81 11.48 7.57 5.74
CA ASP A 81 11.36 8.60 4.73
C ASP A 81 10.29 8.27 3.69
N ASP A 82 9.37 9.20 3.47
CA ASP A 82 8.38 9.08 2.41
C ASP A 82 8.97 9.39 1.00
N ALA A 83 8.21 9.00 -0.04
CA ALA A 83 8.59 9.16 -1.44
C ALA A 83 7.51 9.96 -2.19
N LEU A 84 7.41 11.26 -1.89
CA LEU A 84 6.41 12.15 -2.47
C LEU A 84 7.07 13.19 -3.37
N TYR A 85 6.42 13.49 -4.49
CA TYR A 85 6.92 14.48 -5.42
C TYR A 85 5.80 15.19 -6.20
N GLN A 86 6.09 16.40 -6.64
CA GLN A 86 5.31 17.14 -7.63
C GLN A 86 5.67 16.61 -9.01
N PRO A 87 4.70 16.12 -9.81
CA PRO A 87 4.98 15.68 -11.17
C PRO A 87 5.31 16.85 -12.11
N GLY A 88 5.96 16.55 -13.21
CA GLY A 88 6.18 17.51 -14.31
C GLY A 88 4.86 17.91 -14.96
N HIS A 89 4.02 16.93 -15.23
CA HIS A 89 2.67 17.13 -15.80
C HIS A 89 1.74 15.99 -15.41
N LEU A 90 0.44 16.26 -15.51
CA LEU A 90 -0.61 15.24 -15.41
C LEU A 90 -1.01 14.82 -16.82
N THR A 91 -1.21 13.50 -17.01
CA THR A 91 -1.63 12.91 -18.29
C THR A 91 -3.01 12.26 -18.15
N THR A 92 -3.66 12.00 -19.26
CA THR A 92 -4.87 11.18 -19.29
C THR A 92 -4.49 9.69 -19.26
N ALA A 93 -5.29 8.87 -18.61
CA ALA A 93 -4.97 7.44 -18.37
C ALA A 93 -4.94 6.56 -19.64
N ASP A 94 -5.30 7.09 -20.82
CA ASP A 94 -5.39 6.35 -22.08
C ASP A 94 -4.06 6.03 -22.76
N ASP A 95 -2.95 6.59 -22.29
CA ASP A 95 -1.60 6.30 -22.82
C ASP A 95 -0.99 5.04 -22.21
N THR A 96 -1.76 3.96 -22.10
CA THR A 96 -1.18 2.65 -21.78
C THR A 96 -0.44 2.12 -22.99
N ALA A 97 0.87 2.29 -23.01
CA ALA A 97 1.73 1.59 -23.96
C ALA A 97 1.40 0.09 -23.94
N ALA A 98 1.28 -0.51 -25.10
CA ALA A 98 1.11 -1.96 -25.23
C ALA A 98 2.29 -2.62 -24.52
N GLY A 99 2.01 -3.15 -23.32
CA GLY A 99 3.04 -3.69 -22.44
C GLY A 99 3.75 -4.90 -23.02
N ALA A 100 4.91 -5.20 -22.49
CA ALA A 100 5.68 -6.40 -22.78
C ALA A 100 4.82 -7.67 -22.56
N ALA A 101 5.19 -8.77 -23.23
CA ALA A 101 4.50 -10.05 -23.06
C ALA A 101 4.49 -10.47 -21.58
N TRP A 102 3.32 -10.84 -21.10
CA TRP A 102 3.09 -11.27 -19.72
C TRP A 102 2.55 -12.70 -19.66
N PRO A 103 2.93 -13.53 -18.68
CA PRO A 103 4.02 -13.31 -17.71
C PRO A 103 5.41 -13.42 -18.37
N PRO A 104 6.45 -12.76 -17.81
CA PRO A 104 7.81 -13.00 -18.26
C PRO A 104 8.24 -14.42 -17.88
N PRO A 105 9.11 -15.11 -18.65
CA PRO A 105 9.63 -16.41 -18.26
C PRO A 105 10.29 -16.35 -16.88
N LEU A 106 9.89 -17.22 -15.95
CA LEU A 106 10.42 -17.26 -14.58
C LEU A 106 11.70 -18.10 -14.49
N ARG A 107 12.62 -17.71 -13.62
CA ARG A 107 13.86 -18.45 -13.31
C ARG A 107 13.80 -19.15 -11.96
N GLY A 108 13.05 -18.60 -11.01
CA GLY A 108 12.93 -19.16 -9.67
C GLY A 108 12.12 -18.27 -8.73
N HIS A 109 11.85 -18.80 -7.55
CA HIS A 109 11.17 -18.08 -6.50
C HIS A 109 11.67 -18.53 -5.12
N VAL A 110 11.58 -17.64 -4.12
CA VAL A 110 11.98 -17.88 -2.73
C VAL A 110 11.00 -17.21 -1.78
N ALA A 111 10.43 -17.98 -0.85
CA ALA A 111 9.63 -17.44 0.25
C ALA A 111 10.56 -16.92 1.37
N GLU A 112 10.32 -15.72 1.85
CA GLU A 112 11.14 -15.05 2.87
C GLU A 112 10.25 -14.42 3.96
N PRO A 113 10.19 -14.99 5.16
CA PRO A 113 10.78 -16.29 5.53
C PRO A 113 10.00 -17.48 4.94
N ALA A 114 10.62 -18.66 4.98
CA ALA A 114 9.94 -19.92 4.68
C ALA A 114 8.78 -20.16 5.66
N ALA A 115 7.83 -21.02 5.27
CA ALA A 115 6.60 -21.29 6.03
C ALA A 115 6.86 -21.66 7.49
N ASP A 116 7.82 -22.56 7.75
CA ASP A 116 8.15 -23.00 9.12
C ASP A 116 8.72 -21.87 9.97
N ALA A 117 9.58 -21.03 9.41
CA ALA A 117 10.14 -19.87 10.11
C ALA A 117 9.06 -18.82 10.39
N TYR A 118 8.10 -18.63 9.46
CA TYR A 118 6.95 -17.77 9.70
C TYR A 118 6.05 -18.33 10.82
N ALA A 119 5.77 -19.65 10.83
CA ALA A 119 5.01 -20.29 11.90
C ALA A 119 5.67 -20.09 13.26
N MET A 120 7.02 -20.18 13.33
CA MET A 120 7.77 -19.89 14.57
C MET A 120 7.65 -18.40 14.98
N ALA A 121 7.68 -17.48 14.04
CA ALA A 121 7.48 -16.06 14.32
C ALA A 121 6.07 -15.80 14.88
N VAL A 122 5.04 -16.44 14.32
CA VAL A 122 3.65 -16.39 14.84
C VAL A 122 3.58 -16.95 16.25
N ALA A 123 4.21 -18.11 16.53
CA ALA A 123 4.23 -18.71 17.87
C ALA A 123 4.87 -17.75 18.90
N ARG A 124 6.02 -17.14 18.57
CA ARG A 124 6.67 -16.13 19.44
C ARG A 124 5.79 -14.89 19.63
N CYS A 125 5.09 -14.45 18.57
CA CYS A 125 4.14 -13.35 18.69
C CYS A 125 3.00 -13.67 19.67
N LEU A 126 2.47 -14.88 19.65
CA LEU A 126 1.46 -15.35 20.60
C LEU A 126 1.97 -15.34 22.04
N GLU A 127 3.24 -15.72 22.27
CA GLU A 127 3.88 -15.60 23.60
C GLU A 127 3.93 -14.13 24.05
N HIS A 128 4.29 -13.21 23.17
CA HIS A 128 4.28 -11.75 23.47
C HIS A 128 2.87 -11.24 23.81
N LEU A 129 1.84 -11.71 23.09
CA LEU A 129 0.44 -11.34 23.38
C LEU A 129 -0.03 -11.86 24.74
N GLN A 130 0.49 -13.00 25.21
CA GLN A 130 0.15 -13.58 26.50
C GLN A 130 0.94 -12.96 27.67
N GLN A 131 2.19 -12.52 27.43
CA GLN A 131 3.09 -11.96 28.45
C GLN A 131 2.88 -10.47 28.70
N ALA A 132 2.10 -9.79 27.87
CA ALA A 132 1.89 -8.36 27.98
C ALA A 132 1.24 -8.00 29.33
N GLY A 133 2.11 -7.64 30.27
CA GLY A 133 1.74 -7.21 31.62
C GLY A 133 0.88 -5.94 31.62
N ALA A 134 0.21 -5.72 32.67
CA ALA A 134 -0.96 -4.95 33.02
C ALA A 134 -1.16 -3.51 32.51
N THR A 135 -0.21 -2.79 31.93
CA THR A 135 -0.37 -1.35 31.66
C THR A 135 -0.76 -0.98 30.22
N ALA A 136 -0.38 -1.76 29.23
CA ALA A 136 -0.84 -1.62 27.84
C ALA A 136 -0.59 -2.94 27.07
N PRO A 137 -1.42 -3.98 27.26
CA PRO A 137 -1.17 -5.27 26.67
C PRO A 137 -1.25 -5.19 25.14
N LEU A 138 -0.25 -5.75 24.47
CA LEU A 138 -0.29 -5.98 23.03
C LEU A 138 -1.51 -6.88 22.73
N ARG A 139 -2.39 -6.43 21.85
CA ARG A 139 -3.68 -7.12 21.57
C ARG A 139 -3.71 -7.74 20.19
N LYS A 140 -3.02 -7.14 19.23
CA LYS A 140 -2.94 -7.58 17.85
C LYS A 140 -1.60 -7.19 17.25
N VAL A 141 -1.02 -8.07 16.44
CA VAL A 141 0.13 -7.77 15.56
C VAL A 141 -0.17 -8.36 14.20
N VAL A 142 0.11 -7.62 13.13
CA VAL A 142 0.10 -8.19 11.78
C VAL A 142 1.53 -8.61 11.44
N LEU A 143 1.77 -9.90 11.24
CA LEU A 143 3.05 -10.40 10.76
C LEU A 143 2.99 -10.67 9.26
N ALA A 144 4.06 -10.30 8.56
CA ALA A 144 4.18 -10.42 7.13
C ALA A 144 5.33 -11.33 6.71
N ARG A 145 5.23 -11.87 5.51
CA ARG A 145 6.31 -12.51 4.76
C ARG A 145 6.26 -12.09 3.30
N SER A 146 7.34 -12.34 2.58
CA SER A 146 7.46 -12.03 1.17
C SER A 146 7.74 -13.25 0.31
N LEU A 147 7.43 -13.15 -0.97
CA LEU A 147 7.75 -14.13 -2.01
C LEU A 147 8.52 -13.39 -3.10
N ARG A 148 9.84 -13.66 -3.18
CA ARG A 148 10.68 -13.14 -4.25
C ARG A 148 10.55 -14.03 -5.47
N ILE A 149 10.36 -13.43 -6.63
CA ILE A 149 10.28 -14.08 -7.93
C ILE A 149 11.31 -13.44 -8.85
N ASP A 150 12.16 -14.27 -9.45
CA ASP A 150 13.18 -13.86 -10.40
C ASP A 150 12.77 -14.25 -11.82
N ALA A 151 12.74 -13.29 -12.75
CA ALA A 151 12.38 -13.47 -14.15
C ALA A 151 13.61 -13.54 -15.07
N ALA A 152 13.44 -14.09 -16.26
CA ALA A 152 14.49 -14.15 -17.28
C ALA A 152 14.72 -12.80 -17.97
N SER A 153 13.67 -11.96 -18.05
CA SER A 153 13.70 -10.63 -18.64
C SER A 153 13.19 -9.59 -17.64
N ARG A 154 13.38 -8.31 -17.96
CA ARG A 154 12.84 -7.20 -17.17
C ARG A 154 11.33 -7.32 -17.02
N ILE A 155 10.84 -7.07 -15.82
CA ILE A 155 9.42 -7.04 -15.51
C ILE A 155 8.88 -5.64 -15.80
N ASP A 156 7.85 -5.57 -16.63
CA ASP A 156 7.16 -4.31 -16.93
C ASP A 156 6.14 -4.00 -15.82
N PRO A 157 6.32 -2.90 -15.06
CA PRO A 157 5.41 -2.51 -13.99
C PRO A 157 3.99 -2.17 -14.49
N LEU A 158 3.86 -1.67 -15.74
CA LEU A 158 2.55 -1.34 -16.32
C LEU A 158 1.79 -2.60 -16.72
N ALA A 159 2.48 -3.58 -17.31
CA ALA A 159 1.88 -4.88 -17.63
C ALA A 159 1.39 -5.57 -16.35
N LEU A 160 2.18 -5.52 -15.26
CA LEU A 160 1.80 -6.02 -13.95
C LEU A 160 0.55 -5.30 -13.40
N ALA A 161 0.54 -3.96 -13.44
CA ALA A 161 -0.60 -3.16 -12.98
C ALA A 161 -1.87 -3.44 -13.78
N SER A 162 -1.76 -3.57 -15.10
CA SER A 162 -2.88 -3.92 -15.99
C SER A 162 -3.52 -5.25 -15.62
N ARG A 163 -2.71 -6.26 -15.29
CA ARG A 163 -3.22 -7.58 -14.83
C ARG A 163 -3.94 -7.49 -13.49
N LEU A 164 -3.35 -6.80 -12.52
CA LEU A 164 -3.98 -6.57 -11.23
C LEU A 164 -5.26 -5.74 -11.34
N GLY A 165 -5.35 -4.83 -12.31
CA GLY A 165 -6.49 -3.95 -12.58
C GLY A 165 -7.68 -4.61 -13.29
N ALA A 166 -7.59 -5.88 -13.65
CA ALA A 166 -8.74 -6.62 -14.20
C ALA A 166 -9.92 -6.71 -13.21
N ASP A 167 -9.66 -6.57 -11.91
CA ASP A 167 -10.68 -6.45 -10.87
C ASP A 167 -11.09 -4.98 -10.69
N VAL A 168 -12.27 -4.61 -11.16
CA VAL A 168 -12.81 -3.24 -11.08
C VAL A 168 -13.18 -2.78 -9.66
N SER A 169 -13.17 -3.69 -8.68
CA SER A 169 -13.48 -3.39 -7.28
C SER A 169 -12.31 -2.83 -6.49
N VAL A 170 -11.10 -2.83 -7.06
CA VAL A 170 -9.87 -2.38 -6.41
C VAL A 170 -9.33 -1.10 -7.03
N THR A 171 -8.47 -0.43 -6.31
CA THR A 171 -7.67 0.68 -6.82
C THR A 171 -6.28 0.17 -7.17
N THR A 172 -5.91 0.22 -8.46
CA THR A 172 -4.57 -0.10 -8.93
C THR A 172 -3.65 1.10 -8.81
N TYR A 173 -2.37 0.81 -8.58
CA TYR A 173 -1.36 1.85 -8.50
C TYR A 173 0.00 1.39 -8.97
N VAL A 174 0.75 2.35 -9.48
CA VAL A 174 2.18 2.24 -9.76
C VAL A 174 2.85 3.50 -9.22
N ALA A 175 3.79 3.33 -8.32
CA ALA A 175 4.52 4.44 -7.72
C ALA A 175 6.03 4.18 -7.79
N PRO A 176 6.84 5.16 -8.23
CA PRO A 176 8.28 5.03 -8.22
C PRO A 176 8.79 5.03 -6.78
N LEU A 177 9.74 4.15 -6.49
CA LEU A 177 10.37 4.05 -5.18
C LEU A 177 11.77 4.68 -5.19
N PRO A 178 12.25 5.19 -4.06
CA PRO A 178 13.62 5.61 -3.91
C PRO A 178 14.58 4.43 -4.10
N VAL A 179 15.65 4.66 -4.83
CA VAL A 179 16.77 3.72 -5.03
C VAL A 179 18.07 4.50 -5.00
N ALA A 180 19.20 3.83 -4.75
CA ALA A 180 20.52 4.44 -4.90
C ALA A 180 20.79 4.82 -6.37
N ALA A 181 21.69 5.76 -6.61
CA ALA A 181 21.92 6.32 -7.95
C ALA A 181 22.46 5.29 -8.97
N ASP A 182 23.08 4.22 -8.49
CA ASP A 182 23.64 3.12 -9.28
C ASP A 182 22.70 1.91 -9.39
N GLU A 183 21.54 1.97 -8.76
CA GLU A 183 20.55 0.89 -8.81
C GLU A 183 19.54 1.11 -9.94
N ALA A 184 19.01 -0.02 -10.46
CA ALA A 184 17.89 0.01 -11.39
C ALA A 184 16.65 0.64 -10.74
N PRO A 185 15.80 1.37 -11.50
CA PRO A 185 14.55 1.92 -11.00
C PRO A 185 13.68 0.85 -10.33
N ALA A 186 13.08 1.20 -9.21
CA ALA A 186 12.17 0.34 -8.47
C ALA A 186 10.77 0.94 -8.41
N TRP A 187 9.78 0.06 -8.39
CA TRP A 187 8.37 0.42 -8.45
C TRP A 187 7.58 -0.34 -7.40
N LEU A 188 6.64 0.36 -6.77
CA LEU A 188 5.57 -0.27 -6.00
C LEU A 188 4.35 -0.41 -6.90
N VAL A 189 3.94 -1.63 -7.19
CA VAL A 189 2.82 -1.95 -8.07
C VAL A 189 1.81 -2.79 -7.31
N GLY A 190 0.55 -2.40 -7.32
CA GLY A 190 -0.45 -3.16 -6.58
C GLY A 190 -1.89 -2.82 -6.96
N ALA A 191 -2.81 -3.57 -6.33
CA ALA A 191 -4.25 -3.39 -6.47
C ALA A 191 -4.92 -3.59 -5.10
N THR A 192 -5.25 -2.48 -4.46
CA THR A 192 -5.75 -2.45 -3.09
C THR A 192 -7.25 -2.17 -3.03
N PRO A 193 -8.02 -2.89 -2.21
CA PRO A 193 -9.41 -2.54 -1.92
C PRO A 193 -9.55 -1.55 -0.76
N GLU A 194 -8.46 -1.21 -0.03
CA GLU A 194 -8.54 -0.53 1.25
C GLU A 194 -8.21 0.95 1.14
N LEU A 195 -9.23 1.79 1.38
CA LEU A 195 -9.10 3.24 1.46
C LEU A 195 -8.68 3.63 2.87
N LEU A 196 -7.43 4.09 3.04
CA LEU A 196 -6.94 4.63 4.30
C LEU A 196 -7.69 5.91 4.67
N VAL A 197 -7.68 6.88 3.76
CA VAL A 197 -8.42 8.13 3.92
C VAL A 197 -8.60 8.84 2.59
N SER A 198 -9.77 9.43 2.41
CA SER A 198 -10.10 10.41 1.36
C SER A 198 -10.57 11.69 2.01
N ARG A 199 -10.17 12.83 1.47
CA ARG A 199 -10.69 14.16 1.84
C ARG A 199 -11.19 14.88 0.59
N ARG A 200 -12.38 15.48 0.71
CA ARG A 200 -12.96 16.40 -0.28
C ARG A 200 -13.59 17.57 0.48
N GLY A 201 -12.96 18.73 0.40
CA GLY A 201 -13.37 19.87 1.22
C GLY A 201 -13.33 19.53 2.71
N LEU A 202 -14.48 19.51 3.37
CA LEU A 202 -14.58 19.11 4.79
C LEU A 202 -14.97 17.62 4.96
N GLU A 203 -15.40 16.94 3.91
CA GLU A 203 -15.72 15.52 4.03
C GLU A 203 -14.45 14.68 4.14
N VAL A 204 -14.42 13.81 5.13
CA VAL A 204 -13.41 12.77 5.30
C VAL A 204 -14.06 11.40 5.27
N VAL A 205 -13.46 10.48 4.54
CA VAL A 205 -13.91 9.08 4.42
C VAL A 205 -12.73 8.15 4.67
N SER A 206 -12.95 7.10 5.47
CA SER A 206 -12.05 5.95 5.58
C SER A 206 -12.85 4.67 5.38
N HIS A 207 -12.24 3.66 4.75
CA HIS A 207 -12.90 2.37 4.55
C HIS A 207 -11.93 1.22 4.84
N PRO A 208 -11.66 0.99 6.14
CA PRO A 208 -10.79 -0.09 6.56
C PRO A 208 -11.40 -1.46 6.26
N LEU A 209 -10.51 -2.41 5.94
CA LEU A 209 -10.83 -3.81 5.74
C LEU A 209 -9.99 -4.67 6.71
N ALA A 210 -10.62 -5.56 7.46
CA ALA A 210 -9.93 -6.54 8.29
C ALA A 210 -10.81 -7.78 8.46
N GLY A 211 -10.19 -8.95 8.55
CA GLY A 211 -10.86 -10.23 8.38
C GLY A 211 -11.07 -10.54 6.90
N SER A 212 -10.72 -11.75 6.47
CA SER A 212 -10.82 -12.12 5.07
C SER A 212 -11.05 -13.62 4.86
N ALA A 213 -11.75 -13.98 3.78
CA ALA A 213 -11.92 -15.34 3.32
C ALA A 213 -11.70 -15.42 1.81
N ARG A 214 -11.08 -16.51 1.34
CA ARG A 214 -10.89 -16.74 -0.09
C ARG A 214 -12.23 -17.00 -0.77
N ARG A 215 -12.43 -16.43 -1.93
CA ARG A 215 -13.56 -16.73 -2.80
C ARG A 215 -13.43 -18.11 -3.43
N ALA A 216 -14.57 -18.78 -3.66
CA ALA A 216 -14.60 -20.06 -4.30
C ALA A 216 -15.25 -19.94 -5.69
N ARG A 217 -14.76 -20.73 -6.67
CA ARG A 217 -15.38 -20.76 -8.01
C ARG A 217 -16.78 -21.37 -7.99
N ASP A 218 -17.06 -22.29 -7.06
CA ASP A 218 -18.39 -22.86 -6.85
C ASP A 218 -19.26 -21.87 -6.05
N PRO A 219 -20.41 -21.43 -6.56
CA PRO A 219 -21.24 -20.40 -5.93
C PRO A 219 -21.74 -20.78 -4.53
N ALA A 220 -22.04 -22.06 -4.28
CA ALA A 220 -22.52 -22.50 -2.99
C ALA A 220 -21.38 -22.52 -1.94
N LYS A 221 -20.16 -22.85 -2.34
CA LYS A 221 -18.98 -22.75 -1.48
C LYS A 221 -18.62 -21.29 -1.23
N ASP A 222 -18.71 -20.42 -2.23
CA ASP A 222 -18.45 -18.98 -2.11
C ASP A 222 -19.41 -18.31 -1.12
N THR A 223 -20.70 -18.60 -1.23
CA THR A 223 -21.73 -18.12 -0.29
C THR A 223 -21.44 -18.60 1.14
N ARG A 224 -21.05 -19.87 1.32
CA ARG A 224 -20.69 -20.40 2.65
C ARG A 224 -19.45 -19.70 3.22
N ALA A 225 -18.44 -19.42 2.40
CA ALA A 225 -17.24 -18.69 2.83
C ALA A 225 -17.61 -17.27 3.31
N ALA A 226 -18.45 -16.56 2.57
CA ALA A 226 -18.94 -15.23 2.93
C ALA A 226 -19.75 -15.26 4.25
N GLN A 227 -20.66 -16.23 4.42
CA GLN A 227 -21.44 -16.39 5.64
C GLN A 227 -20.57 -16.78 6.84
N ALA A 228 -19.58 -17.65 6.64
CA ALA A 228 -18.63 -18.04 7.70
C ALA A 228 -17.81 -16.82 8.16
N LEU A 229 -17.35 -15.97 7.25
CA LEU A 229 -16.65 -14.73 7.60
C LEU A 229 -17.54 -13.79 8.41
N LEU A 230 -18.82 -13.59 7.98
CA LEU A 230 -19.78 -12.77 8.73
C LEU A 230 -20.10 -13.32 10.13
N ALA A 231 -19.99 -14.62 10.34
CA ALA A 231 -20.25 -15.26 11.63
C ALA A 231 -18.98 -15.43 12.50
N SER A 232 -17.81 -15.11 11.98
CA SER A 232 -16.53 -15.33 12.64
C SER A 232 -16.29 -14.32 13.77
N ALA A 233 -16.36 -14.76 15.02
CA ALA A 233 -16.06 -13.89 16.16
C ALA A 233 -14.60 -13.41 16.16
N LYS A 234 -13.65 -14.23 15.69
CA LYS A 234 -12.23 -13.85 15.52
C LYS A 234 -12.10 -12.65 14.55
N ASP A 235 -12.72 -12.76 13.37
CA ASP A 235 -12.61 -11.72 12.33
C ASP A 235 -13.33 -10.43 12.73
N HIS A 236 -14.45 -10.54 13.44
CA HIS A 236 -15.13 -9.38 14.03
C HIS A 236 -14.28 -8.68 15.09
N ASP A 237 -13.60 -9.42 15.96
CA ASP A 237 -12.70 -8.84 16.97
C ASP A 237 -11.49 -8.17 16.31
N GLU A 238 -10.90 -8.80 15.31
CA GLU A 238 -9.83 -8.21 14.51
C GLU A 238 -10.28 -6.90 13.86
N HIS A 239 -11.43 -6.90 13.20
CA HIS A 239 -11.99 -5.73 12.51
C HIS A 239 -12.33 -4.58 13.48
N ARG A 240 -12.89 -4.90 14.64
CA ARG A 240 -13.24 -3.94 15.69
C ARG A 240 -12.03 -3.10 16.11
N HIS A 241 -10.86 -3.71 16.32
CA HIS A 241 -9.64 -2.98 16.68
C HIS A 241 -9.23 -1.94 15.62
N VAL A 242 -9.48 -2.23 14.34
CA VAL A 242 -9.18 -1.29 13.26
C VAL A 242 -10.16 -0.11 13.26
N VAL A 243 -11.45 -0.40 13.36
CA VAL A 243 -12.49 0.64 13.36
C VAL A 243 -12.34 1.56 14.57
N GLU A 244 -12.15 1.01 15.77
CA GLU A 244 -11.95 1.77 17.01
C GLU A 244 -10.76 2.73 16.86
N ALA A 245 -9.59 2.25 16.41
CA ALA A 245 -8.41 3.08 16.26
C ALA A 245 -8.60 4.24 15.26
N ILE A 246 -9.32 4.01 14.16
CA ILE A 246 -9.64 5.06 13.17
C ILE A 246 -10.64 6.06 13.76
N VAL A 247 -11.69 5.56 14.43
CA VAL A 247 -12.69 6.43 15.08
C VAL A 247 -12.05 7.28 16.17
N ASP A 248 -11.22 6.70 17.04
CA ASP A 248 -10.50 7.42 18.09
C ASP A 248 -9.59 8.51 17.53
N THR A 249 -8.96 8.26 16.37
CA THR A 249 -8.11 9.25 15.71
C THR A 249 -8.92 10.36 15.05
N LEU A 250 -10.05 10.05 14.39
CA LEU A 250 -10.83 11.02 13.62
C LEU A 250 -11.85 11.79 14.47
N ALA A 251 -12.38 11.22 15.56
CA ALA A 251 -13.43 11.84 16.35
C ALA A 251 -13.05 13.23 16.90
N PRO A 252 -11.84 13.47 17.43
CA PRO A 252 -11.43 14.81 17.87
C PRO A 252 -11.38 15.83 16.74
N LEU A 253 -11.12 15.40 15.51
CA LEU A 253 -10.92 16.23 14.32
C LEU A 253 -12.22 16.55 13.59
N CYS A 254 -13.29 15.79 13.85
CA CYS A 254 -14.57 15.92 13.16
C CYS A 254 -15.64 16.57 14.02
N SER A 255 -16.47 17.42 13.43
CA SER A 255 -17.70 17.94 14.03
C SER A 255 -18.82 16.89 14.04
N ARG A 256 -18.78 15.97 13.07
CA ARG A 256 -19.65 14.80 12.94
C ARG A 256 -18.82 13.64 12.45
N LEU A 257 -18.99 12.46 13.06
CA LEU A 257 -18.37 11.20 12.61
C LEU A 257 -19.41 10.09 12.69
N GLN A 258 -19.49 9.29 11.64
CA GLN A 258 -20.40 8.16 11.53
C GLN A 258 -19.60 6.91 11.16
N ALA A 259 -19.73 5.87 11.98
CA ALA A 259 -19.18 4.55 11.75
C ALA A 259 -20.32 3.53 12.03
N PRO A 260 -20.71 2.70 11.07
CA PRO A 260 -21.64 1.60 11.30
C PRO A 260 -21.14 0.69 12.43
N SER A 261 -22.06 0.25 13.29
CA SER A 261 -21.72 -0.64 14.43
C SER A 261 -21.39 -2.07 14.00
N THR A 262 -21.81 -2.47 12.81
CA THR A 262 -21.54 -3.79 12.23
C THR A 262 -20.86 -3.64 10.88
N PRO A 263 -19.81 -4.43 10.60
CA PRO A 263 -19.18 -4.44 9.29
C PRO A 263 -20.10 -5.05 8.22
N SER A 264 -19.87 -4.69 6.98
CA SER A 264 -20.46 -5.30 5.79
C SER A 264 -19.44 -6.16 5.05
N LEU A 265 -19.91 -7.08 4.21
CA LEU A 265 -19.06 -7.80 3.28
C LEU A 265 -18.62 -6.90 2.14
N HIS A 266 -17.34 -6.91 1.87
CA HIS A 266 -16.73 -6.29 0.71
C HIS A 266 -16.07 -7.38 -0.15
N ALA A 267 -16.44 -7.46 -1.43
CA ALA A 267 -15.96 -8.47 -2.35
C ALA A 267 -14.91 -7.89 -3.30
N THR A 268 -13.80 -8.59 -3.45
CA THR A 268 -12.90 -8.47 -4.60
C THR A 268 -13.05 -9.69 -5.50
N ALA A 269 -12.37 -9.75 -6.63
CA ALA A 269 -12.42 -10.92 -7.49
C ALA A 269 -11.97 -12.21 -6.78
N THR A 270 -11.03 -12.12 -5.81
CA THR A 270 -10.40 -13.27 -5.17
C THR A 270 -10.72 -13.46 -3.70
N MET A 271 -11.19 -12.42 -3.01
CA MET A 271 -11.36 -12.41 -1.56
C MET A 271 -12.68 -11.76 -1.13
N TRP A 272 -13.24 -12.26 -0.02
CA TRP A 272 -14.22 -11.57 0.82
C TRP A 272 -13.50 -10.85 1.95
N HIS A 273 -13.99 -9.67 2.34
CA HIS A 273 -13.49 -8.89 3.48
C HIS A 273 -14.65 -8.37 4.33
N LEU A 274 -14.41 -8.19 5.62
CA LEU A 274 -15.24 -7.32 6.45
C LEU A 274 -14.76 -5.88 6.27
N GLY A 275 -15.70 -4.96 6.03
CA GLY A 275 -15.41 -3.55 5.82
C GLY A 275 -16.38 -2.63 6.56
N THR A 276 -15.90 -1.48 7.00
CA THR A 276 -16.71 -0.44 7.65
C THR A 276 -16.42 0.92 7.03
N ARG A 277 -17.40 1.51 6.35
CA ARG A 277 -17.23 2.85 5.78
C ARG A 277 -17.48 3.92 6.84
N ILE A 278 -16.42 4.62 7.23
CA ILE A 278 -16.43 5.71 8.22
C ILE A 278 -16.50 7.03 7.46
N VAL A 279 -17.42 7.91 7.82
CA VAL A 279 -17.61 9.22 7.17
C VAL A 279 -17.65 10.31 8.24
N GLY A 280 -16.89 11.38 8.03
CA GLY A 280 -16.84 12.50 8.94
C GLY A 280 -16.88 13.85 8.25
N THR A 281 -17.16 14.90 9.05
CA THR A 281 -17.02 16.31 8.64
C THR A 281 -15.95 16.95 9.49
N LEU A 282 -14.86 17.37 8.90
CA LEU A 282 -13.72 18.00 9.58
C LEU A 282 -14.16 19.34 10.22
N LYS A 283 -13.56 19.66 11.38
CA LYS A 283 -13.69 20.97 12.04
C LYS A 283 -12.78 22.01 11.40
N ASP A 284 -11.58 21.58 11.01
CA ASP A 284 -10.52 22.44 10.49
C ASP A 284 -10.33 22.21 8.99
N PRO A 285 -10.64 23.20 8.14
CA PRO A 285 -10.45 23.09 6.69
C PRO A 285 -8.97 23.07 6.26
N SER A 286 -8.03 23.41 7.14
CA SER A 286 -6.60 23.41 6.83
C SER A 286 -5.97 22.00 6.94
N LEU A 287 -6.67 21.03 7.55
CA LEU A 287 -6.18 19.67 7.73
C LEU A 287 -6.22 18.89 6.43
N SER A 288 -5.07 18.70 5.77
CA SER A 288 -4.96 18.04 4.48
C SER A 288 -5.15 16.52 4.55
N SER A 289 -5.47 15.91 3.40
CA SER A 289 -5.52 14.44 3.26
C SER A 289 -4.18 13.78 3.61
N ALA A 290 -3.06 14.43 3.31
CA ALA A 290 -1.72 13.96 3.68
C ALA A 290 -1.52 13.99 5.21
N ALA A 291 -1.97 15.05 5.89
CA ALA A 291 -1.91 15.11 7.35
C ALA A 291 -2.77 14.00 7.99
N LEU A 292 -3.97 13.78 7.46
CA LEU A 292 -4.86 12.70 7.90
C LEU A 292 -4.23 11.32 7.68
N ALA A 293 -3.61 11.09 6.52
CA ALA A 293 -2.89 9.85 6.24
C ALA A 293 -1.76 9.62 7.25
N GLY A 294 -0.96 10.66 7.55
CA GLY A 294 0.11 10.58 8.54
C GLY A 294 -0.37 10.27 9.97
N LEU A 295 -1.55 10.75 10.36
CA LEU A 295 -2.16 10.45 11.66
C LEU A 295 -2.69 9.01 11.76
N LEU A 296 -3.33 8.52 10.70
CA LEU A 296 -3.95 7.20 10.65
C LEU A 296 -2.93 6.08 10.43
N HIS A 297 -1.87 6.35 9.65
CA HIS A 297 -0.90 5.34 9.26
C HIS A 297 0.15 5.07 10.34
N PRO A 298 0.56 3.77 10.54
CA PRO A 298 -0.10 2.58 10.06
C PRO A 298 -1.30 2.19 10.92
N THR A 299 -2.37 1.68 10.27
CA THR A 299 -3.57 1.22 10.99
C THR A 299 -3.35 -0.16 11.63
N PRO A 300 -4.18 -0.57 12.61
CA PRO A 300 -4.14 -1.94 13.12
C PRO A 300 -4.46 -3.03 12.10
N ALA A 301 -4.98 -2.67 10.91
CA ALA A 301 -5.20 -3.63 9.81
C ALA A 301 -3.88 -4.16 9.22
N VAL A 302 -2.80 -3.39 9.30
CA VAL A 302 -1.49 -3.73 8.73
C VAL A 302 -0.34 -3.72 9.76
N CYS A 303 -0.55 -3.17 10.95
CA CYS A 303 0.44 -3.07 12.02
C CYS A 303 0.01 -3.87 13.25
N GLY A 304 -0.92 -3.34 14.00
CA GLY A 304 -1.42 -3.92 15.24
C GLY A 304 -1.81 -2.87 16.27
N THR A 305 -2.12 -3.32 17.48
CA THR A 305 -2.57 -2.43 18.55
C THR A 305 -2.10 -2.91 19.93
N PRO A 306 -1.56 -2.02 20.78
CA PRO A 306 -1.18 -0.62 20.53
C PRO A 306 -0.08 -0.49 19.47
N ARG A 307 -0.09 0.60 18.71
CA ARG A 307 0.77 0.82 17.52
C ARG A 307 2.25 0.62 17.81
N GLU A 308 2.79 1.32 18.81
CA GLU A 308 4.22 1.28 19.13
C GLU A 308 4.69 -0.11 19.58
N ALA A 309 3.90 -0.79 20.39
CA ALA A 309 4.21 -2.15 20.83
C ALA A 309 4.17 -3.14 19.65
N ALA A 310 3.21 -2.97 18.74
CA ALA A 310 3.10 -3.78 17.53
C ALA A 310 4.29 -3.53 16.56
N LEU A 311 4.70 -2.28 16.35
CA LEU A 311 5.89 -1.95 15.56
C LEU A 311 7.17 -2.58 16.14
N ALA A 312 7.34 -2.53 17.47
CA ALA A 312 8.48 -3.16 18.13
C ALA A 312 8.48 -4.69 17.93
N ALA A 313 7.31 -5.34 18.06
CA ALA A 313 7.17 -6.77 17.82
C ALA A 313 7.45 -7.16 16.36
N ILE A 314 6.93 -6.39 15.39
CA ILE A 314 7.19 -6.60 13.96
C ILE A 314 8.68 -6.52 13.65
N ARG A 315 9.37 -5.48 14.11
CA ARG A 315 10.83 -5.31 13.92
C ARG A 315 11.65 -6.44 14.54
N ALA A 316 11.17 -7.04 15.63
CA ALA A 316 11.85 -8.16 16.29
C ALA A 316 11.60 -9.52 15.64
N LEU A 317 10.45 -9.69 14.98
CA LEU A 317 9.98 -10.99 14.49
C LEU A 317 10.09 -11.15 12.97
N GLU A 318 10.05 -10.07 12.20
CA GLU A 318 10.17 -10.12 10.74
C GLU A 318 11.62 -10.00 10.30
N PRO A 319 12.13 -10.93 9.47
CA PRO A 319 13.50 -10.87 8.96
C PRO A 319 13.64 -9.99 7.71
N VAL A 320 12.53 -9.54 7.12
CA VAL A 320 12.50 -8.77 5.87
C VAL A 320 11.88 -7.40 6.13
N ASP A 321 12.56 -6.36 5.66
CA ASP A 321 12.00 -5.01 5.68
C ASP A 321 10.81 -4.91 4.72
N ARG A 322 9.73 -4.36 5.22
CA ARG A 322 8.51 -4.10 4.44
C ARG A 322 8.68 -2.97 3.43
N GLY A 323 9.59 -2.02 3.69
CA GLY A 323 9.72 -0.81 2.91
C GLY A 323 8.38 -0.09 2.76
N PHE A 324 7.83 -0.06 1.54
CA PHE A 324 6.55 0.56 1.22
C PHE A 324 5.34 -0.41 1.21
N TYR A 325 5.55 -1.71 1.38
CA TYR A 325 4.45 -2.65 1.62
C TYR A 325 3.78 -2.37 2.96
N ALA A 326 2.46 -2.42 3.00
CA ALA A 326 1.65 -2.05 4.16
C ALA A 326 1.84 -0.58 4.61
N GLY A 327 2.46 0.23 3.76
CA GLY A 327 2.49 1.68 3.83
C GLY A 327 1.21 2.30 3.27
N ALA A 328 1.33 3.46 2.63
CA ALA A 328 0.23 4.07 1.90
C ALA A 328 0.70 4.62 0.55
N VAL A 329 -0.18 4.63 -0.44
CA VAL A 329 0.04 5.21 -1.76
C VAL A 329 -1.10 6.17 -2.07
N GLY A 330 -0.79 7.31 -2.68
CA GLY A 330 -1.84 8.27 -2.94
C GLY A 330 -1.37 9.61 -3.47
N TRP A 331 -2.20 10.60 -3.25
CA TRP A 331 -1.98 11.97 -3.68
C TRP A 331 -2.64 12.97 -2.73
N THR A 332 -2.14 14.18 -2.75
CA THR A 332 -2.76 15.35 -2.11
C THR A 332 -2.55 16.58 -3.00
N ASP A 333 -3.55 17.48 -3.05
CA ASP A 333 -3.43 18.75 -3.77
C ASP A 333 -3.17 19.93 -2.82
N ALA A 334 -2.95 21.10 -3.43
CA ALA A 334 -2.70 22.34 -2.68
C ALA A 334 -3.92 22.83 -1.88
N GLN A 335 -5.13 22.33 -2.17
CA GLN A 335 -6.35 22.59 -1.39
C GLN A 335 -6.48 21.64 -0.20
N GLY A 336 -5.59 20.64 -0.12
CA GLY A 336 -5.58 19.61 0.90
C GLY A 336 -6.46 18.42 0.59
N ASP A 337 -7.16 18.39 -0.54
CA ASP A 337 -7.92 17.23 -1.00
C ASP A 337 -6.99 16.11 -1.45
N GLY A 338 -7.43 14.87 -1.38
CA GLY A 338 -6.62 13.74 -1.78
C GLY A 338 -7.18 12.39 -1.34
N ASP A 339 -6.59 11.33 -1.91
CA ASP A 339 -6.88 9.95 -1.57
C ASP A 339 -5.60 9.21 -1.23
N TRP A 340 -5.64 8.45 -0.15
CA TRP A 340 -4.56 7.58 0.32
C TRP A 340 -5.12 6.17 0.52
N TYR A 341 -4.48 5.20 -0.08
CA TYR A 341 -4.83 3.80 -0.01
C TYR A 341 -3.74 3.01 0.70
N VAL A 342 -4.12 2.00 1.47
CA VAL A 342 -3.14 1.09 2.10
C VAL A 342 -2.45 0.29 1.00
N SER A 343 -1.11 0.31 0.97
CA SER A 343 -0.32 -0.37 -0.07
C SER A 343 -0.16 -1.86 0.23
N ILE A 344 -1.25 -2.59 0.02
CA ILE A 344 -1.33 -4.05 0.11
C ILE A 344 -1.66 -4.66 -1.25
N ARG A 345 -1.63 -5.99 -1.34
CA ARG A 345 -1.81 -6.71 -2.62
C ARG A 345 -0.87 -6.15 -3.69
N CYS A 346 0.40 -6.09 -3.36
CA CYS A 346 1.40 -5.41 -4.17
C CYS A 346 2.70 -6.19 -4.29
N ALA A 347 3.50 -5.72 -5.24
CA ALA A 347 4.86 -6.14 -5.46
C ALA A 347 5.80 -4.91 -5.46
N ARG A 348 7.01 -5.07 -4.92
CA ARG A 348 8.16 -4.25 -5.27
C ARG A 348 8.80 -4.87 -6.52
N VAL A 349 8.85 -4.11 -7.61
CA VAL A 349 9.44 -4.52 -8.88
C VAL A 349 10.74 -3.75 -9.09
N GLN A 350 11.82 -4.45 -9.41
CA GLN A 350 13.11 -3.85 -9.75
C GLN A 350 13.83 -4.75 -10.76
N ASP A 351 14.03 -4.24 -11.97
CA ASP A 351 14.61 -4.95 -13.12
C ASP A 351 13.91 -6.30 -13.37
N ARG A 352 14.54 -7.41 -13.04
CA ARG A 352 14.05 -8.80 -13.28
C ARG A 352 13.48 -9.45 -12.02
N THR A 353 13.37 -8.71 -10.95
CA THR A 353 12.91 -9.24 -9.67
C THR A 353 11.61 -8.57 -9.27
N MET A 354 10.63 -9.35 -8.83
CA MET A 354 9.48 -8.85 -8.09
C MET A 354 9.40 -9.54 -6.73
N ARG A 355 9.06 -8.75 -5.71
CA ARG A 355 8.82 -9.23 -4.35
C ARG A 355 7.37 -8.96 -3.99
N LEU A 356 6.59 -10.03 -3.90
CA LEU A 356 5.21 -10.02 -3.41
C LEU A 356 5.21 -10.04 -1.88
N PHE A 357 4.14 -9.53 -1.26
CA PHE A 357 3.99 -9.51 0.19
C PHE A 357 2.62 -10.03 0.60
N ALA A 358 2.57 -10.71 1.73
CA ALA A 358 1.34 -11.11 2.39
C ALA A 358 1.53 -11.07 3.91
N GLY A 359 0.48 -10.69 4.65
CA GLY A 359 0.48 -10.66 6.10
C GLY A 359 -0.81 -11.23 6.67
N ALA A 360 -0.75 -11.68 7.93
CA ALA A 360 -1.90 -12.14 8.70
C ALA A 360 -1.96 -11.45 10.06
N GLY A 361 -3.18 -11.18 10.54
CA GLY A 361 -3.43 -10.56 11.84
C GLY A 361 -3.38 -11.58 12.97
N ILE A 362 -2.38 -11.46 13.84
CA ILE A 362 -2.17 -12.35 14.97
C ILE A 362 -2.87 -11.77 16.20
N VAL A 363 -3.81 -12.51 16.74
CA VAL A 363 -4.56 -12.23 17.98
C VAL A 363 -4.46 -13.44 18.92
N ALA A 364 -4.90 -13.33 20.16
CA ALA A 364 -4.77 -14.39 21.18
C ALA A 364 -5.34 -15.76 20.74
N GLY A 365 -6.33 -15.77 19.84
CA GLY A 365 -6.92 -17.00 19.29
C GLY A 365 -6.28 -17.53 18.00
N SER A 366 -5.23 -16.92 17.50
CA SER A 366 -4.54 -17.33 16.27
C SER A 366 -3.82 -18.67 16.46
N GLN A 367 -3.68 -19.41 15.35
CA GLN A 367 -2.95 -20.68 15.30
C GLN A 367 -1.87 -20.59 14.22
N PRO A 368 -0.58 -20.88 14.53
CA PRO A 368 0.52 -20.67 13.57
C PRO A 368 0.30 -21.32 12.21
N ALA A 369 -0.21 -22.54 12.14
CA ALA A 369 -0.48 -23.23 10.88
C ALA A 369 -1.55 -22.52 10.04
N LEU A 370 -2.63 -22.03 10.66
CA LEU A 370 -3.70 -21.33 9.96
C LEU A 370 -3.25 -19.97 9.43
N GLU A 371 -2.35 -19.26 10.13
CA GLU A 371 -1.80 -18.00 9.68
C GLU A 371 -0.80 -18.20 8.50
N VAL A 372 -0.06 -19.31 8.48
CA VAL A 372 0.71 -19.75 7.30
C VAL A 372 -0.22 -19.98 6.11
N ASP A 373 -1.32 -20.72 6.29
CA ASP A 373 -2.29 -20.99 5.24
C ASP A 373 -2.95 -19.71 4.73
N GLU A 374 -3.25 -18.75 5.62
CA GLU A 374 -3.81 -17.45 5.25
C GLU A 374 -2.86 -16.66 4.35
N THR A 375 -1.58 -16.56 4.72
CA THR A 375 -0.59 -15.86 3.89
C THR A 375 -0.33 -16.59 2.57
N ALA A 376 -0.29 -17.93 2.57
CA ALA A 376 -0.19 -18.73 1.34
C ALA A 376 -1.39 -18.48 0.41
N ALA A 377 -2.61 -18.43 0.96
CA ALA A 377 -3.81 -18.11 0.19
C ALA A 377 -3.76 -16.70 -0.42
N LYS A 378 -3.21 -15.71 0.31
CA LYS A 378 -3.00 -14.34 -0.19
C LYS A 378 -1.97 -14.30 -1.32
N PHE A 379 -0.85 -15.01 -1.20
CA PHE A 379 0.11 -15.17 -2.31
C PHE A 379 -0.54 -15.85 -3.51
N ARG A 380 -1.28 -16.96 -3.29
CA ARG A 380 -1.93 -17.65 -4.39
C ARG A 380 -2.93 -16.75 -5.11
N ALA A 381 -3.69 -15.94 -4.39
CA ALA A 381 -4.61 -14.98 -4.98
C ALA A 381 -3.90 -13.94 -5.87
N LEU A 382 -2.71 -13.46 -5.46
CA LEU A 382 -1.88 -12.58 -6.26
C LEU A 382 -1.32 -13.30 -7.51
N LEU A 383 -0.78 -14.51 -7.34
CA LEU A 383 -0.24 -15.30 -8.43
C LEU A 383 -1.31 -15.66 -9.47
N ASP A 384 -2.51 -16.04 -9.02
CA ASP A 384 -3.67 -16.31 -9.89
C ASP A 384 -4.07 -15.06 -10.69
N ALA A 385 -4.09 -13.88 -10.04
CA ALA A 385 -4.38 -12.61 -10.71
C ALA A 385 -3.30 -12.22 -11.73
N LEU A 386 -2.10 -12.75 -11.58
CA LEU A 386 -0.95 -12.51 -12.45
C LEU A 386 -0.76 -13.60 -13.52
N ASP A 387 -1.64 -14.61 -13.59
CA ASP A 387 -1.50 -15.77 -14.45
C ASP A 387 -0.14 -16.51 -14.27
N ILE A 388 0.32 -16.62 -13.02
CA ILE A 388 1.58 -17.28 -12.65
C ILE A 388 1.26 -18.61 -11.95
N ASP A 389 1.34 -19.71 -12.70
CA ASP A 389 0.99 -21.05 -12.19
C ASP A 389 2.19 -21.83 -11.63
N ASP A 390 3.39 -21.60 -12.15
CA ASP A 390 4.60 -22.40 -11.84
C ASP A 390 5.22 -22.08 -10.46
N VAL A 391 4.67 -21.13 -9.72
CA VAL A 391 5.13 -20.74 -8.39
C VAL A 391 4.26 -21.38 -7.32
N ARG A 392 4.84 -22.24 -6.50
CA ARG A 392 4.18 -22.72 -5.28
C ARG A 392 4.30 -21.64 -4.20
N ALA A 393 3.17 -21.14 -3.74
CA ALA A 393 3.11 -20.29 -2.53
C ALA A 393 3.36 -21.23 -1.35
N ALA A 394 4.63 -21.37 -0.96
CA ALA A 394 5.07 -22.23 0.15
C ALA A 394 4.73 -21.59 1.50
#